data_438abc437c7b8b191e60f7432c04028c
#
_entry.id   438abc437c7b8b191e60f7432c04028c
#
_cell.length_a   1.000
_cell.length_b   1.000
_cell.length_c   1.000
_cell.angle_alpha   90.00
_cell.angle_beta   90.00
_cell.angle_gamma   90.00
#
_symmetry.space_group_name_H-M   'P 1'
#
loop_
_entity.id
_entity.type
_entity.pdbx_description
1 polymer ?
#
loop_
_entity_poly.entity_id
_entity_poly.type
_entity_poly.pdbx_seq_one_letter_code
_entity_poly.pdbx_strand_id
1 'polypeptide(L)'
;MEETEPSFKDILESEQPPEWIPFIVLGSVMTLAILALDVWAFVKHKKYSTKFPLQFFCTFGILQVYPFFSLMALIGMIVPRAHELAEFSAESLECLTFLFFLRLCLTYLGGKKATKSILEGSDMHINVPPLCCLVCLPSVKFSRKFFIFCEFLIYLYTVFRLALGFLELVMLTDAAEEFPHLEKGTHVITGKFSAVCHTLLLVLLFFAVYGLSGIYHTAEELLKNRGIVKKFLVYKIFTLVVKFQSVIFISLIHHDVIGNKKFGFNEIWSADLRVRNCLALAICVEAIFAFPLALKFYNTDDYVPGNVMQEVIELEDTRHDIVANVVADQQPETMDTIKA
;
A
#
# COMPACT_ATOMS: atom_id res chain seq x y z
N MET A 1 -33.16 21.62 -5.83
CA MET A 1 -32.02 22.55 -5.96
C MET A 1 -30.78 21.70 -5.83
N GLU A 2 -30.06 21.54 -6.89
CA GLU A 2 -28.78 20.84 -6.90
C GLU A 2 -27.79 21.65 -6.08
N GLU A 3 -27.37 21.13 -4.95
CA GLU A 3 -26.22 21.68 -4.23
C GLU A 3 -24.97 21.31 -5.02
N THR A 4 -24.66 22.12 -6.05
CA THR A 4 -23.33 22.02 -6.69
C THR A 4 -22.28 22.32 -5.61
N GLU A 5 -21.29 21.46 -5.47
CA GLU A 5 -20.20 21.69 -4.51
C GLU A 5 -19.64 23.10 -4.69
N PRO A 6 -19.51 23.89 -3.60
CA PRO A 6 -19.10 25.29 -3.71
C PRO A 6 -17.72 25.39 -4.32
N SER A 7 -17.53 26.36 -5.21
CA SER A 7 -16.20 26.67 -5.71
C SER A 7 -15.36 27.35 -4.62
N PHE A 8 -14.04 27.31 -4.75
CA PHE A 8 -13.14 28.02 -3.82
C PHE A 8 -13.46 29.52 -3.74
N LYS A 9 -13.96 30.12 -4.85
CA LYS A 9 -14.40 31.51 -4.91
C LYS A 9 -15.66 31.74 -4.08
N ASP A 10 -16.66 30.86 -4.18
CA ASP A 10 -17.92 30.97 -3.43
C ASP A 10 -17.66 30.90 -1.92
N ILE A 11 -16.64 30.13 -1.56
CA ILE A 11 -16.19 29.98 -0.18
C ILE A 11 -15.51 31.26 0.35
N LEU A 12 -14.67 31.92 -0.46
CA LEU A 12 -13.98 33.16 -0.09
C LEU A 12 -14.90 34.37 -0.05
N GLU A 13 -15.94 34.40 -0.88
CA GLU A 13 -16.89 35.50 -0.99
C GLU A 13 -18.05 35.40 0.03
N SER A 14 -18.11 34.30 0.82
CA SER A 14 -19.13 34.14 1.86
C SER A 14 -18.92 35.20 2.97
N GLU A 15 -19.96 35.94 3.36
CA GLU A 15 -19.90 37.02 4.36
C GLU A 15 -19.49 36.55 5.77
N GLN A 16 -19.50 35.25 6.04
CA GLN A 16 -19.05 34.69 7.32
C GLN A 16 -17.70 34.01 7.14
N PRO A 17 -16.74 34.23 8.08
CA PRO A 17 -15.48 33.51 8.04
C PRO A 17 -15.78 32.01 8.09
N PRO A 18 -15.39 31.26 7.07
CA PRO A 18 -15.75 29.86 7.00
C PRO A 18 -15.06 29.11 8.15
N GLU A 19 -15.87 28.35 8.89
CA GLU A 19 -15.39 27.55 10.05
C GLU A 19 -14.28 26.57 9.69
N TRP A 20 -14.05 26.32 8.41
CA TRP A 20 -13.02 25.43 7.87
C TRP A 20 -11.64 26.08 7.71
N ILE A 21 -11.50 27.42 7.78
CA ILE A 21 -10.19 28.08 7.71
C ILE A 21 -9.21 27.51 8.76
N PRO A 22 -9.59 27.30 10.03
CA PRO A 22 -8.72 26.63 10.99
C PRO A 22 -8.27 25.25 10.57
N PHE A 23 -9.14 24.47 9.91
CA PHE A 23 -8.79 23.13 9.41
C PHE A 23 -7.75 23.18 8.30
N ILE A 24 -7.93 24.10 7.33
CA ILE A 24 -6.95 24.30 6.25
C ILE A 24 -5.62 24.78 6.81
N VAL A 25 -5.64 25.76 7.72
CA VAL A 25 -4.40 26.28 8.32
C VAL A 25 -3.67 25.17 9.06
N LEU A 26 -4.37 24.41 9.90
CA LEU A 26 -3.79 23.31 10.66
C LEU A 26 -3.28 22.20 9.74
N GLY A 27 -4.10 21.78 8.76
CA GLY A 27 -3.72 20.79 7.75
C GLY A 27 -2.50 21.23 6.93
N SER A 28 -2.43 22.52 6.55
CA SER A 28 -1.30 23.10 5.83
C SER A 28 0.00 23.05 6.66
N VAL A 29 -0.06 23.45 7.93
CA VAL A 29 1.09 23.40 8.83
C VAL A 29 1.60 21.97 9.00
N MET A 30 0.69 21.00 9.20
CA MET A 30 1.04 19.59 9.35
C MET A 30 1.65 19.03 8.06
N THR A 31 1.04 19.31 6.92
CA THR A 31 1.54 18.85 5.61
C THR A 31 2.92 19.44 5.31
N LEU A 32 3.14 20.73 5.59
CA LEU A 32 4.46 21.35 5.43
C LEU A 32 5.51 20.70 6.34
N ALA A 33 5.15 20.38 7.59
CA ALA A 33 6.05 19.67 8.50
C ALA A 33 6.40 18.27 7.99
N ILE A 34 5.42 17.53 7.45
CA ILE A 34 5.64 16.20 6.85
C ILE A 34 6.54 16.33 5.61
N LEU A 35 6.30 17.30 4.74
CA LEU A 35 7.14 17.54 3.55
C LEU A 35 8.58 17.92 3.94
N ALA A 36 8.77 18.71 4.99
CA ALA A 36 10.10 19.02 5.50
C ALA A 36 10.84 17.76 6.01
N LEU A 37 10.13 16.88 6.72
CA LEU A 37 10.65 15.58 7.15
C LEU A 37 10.94 14.67 5.95
N ASP A 38 10.12 14.71 4.90
CA ASP A 38 10.34 13.94 3.68
C ASP A 38 11.60 14.39 2.94
N VAL A 39 11.82 15.70 2.79
CA VAL A 39 13.04 16.24 2.22
C VAL A 39 14.26 15.83 3.04
N TRP A 40 14.17 15.89 4.37
CA TRP A 40 15.25 15.43 5.25
C TRP A 40 15.52 13.93 5.06
N ALA A 41 14.47 13.09 5.01
CA ALA A 41 14.58 11.67 4.76
C ALA A 41 15.21 11.39 3.39
N PHE A 42 14.76 12.10 2.35
CA PHE A 42 15.34 11.99 1.00
C PHE A 42 16.84 12.27 0.99
N VAL A 43 17.28 13.38 1.59
CA VAL A 43 18.70 13.72 1.68
C VAL A 43 19.50 12.65 2.42
N LYS A 44 18.95 12.13 3.52
CA LYS A 44 19.56 11.06 4.31
C LYS A 44 19.74 9.78 3.50
N HIS A 45 18.73 9.38 2.73
CA HIS A 45 18.72 8.14 1.94
C HIS A 45 19.45 8.28 0.59
N LYS A 46 19.48 9.48 0.00
CA LYS A 46 20.05 9.74 -1.32
C LYS A 46 21.52 9.30 -1.46
N LYS A 47 22.31 9.40 -0.39
CA LYS A 47 23.72 8.97 -0.39
C LYS A 47 23.90 7.47 -0.71
N TYR A 48 22.85 6.65 -0.55
CA TYR A 48 22.87 5.23 -0.86
C TYR A 48 22.31 4.89 -2.24
N SER A 49 21.70 5.87 -2.93
CA SER A 49 21.06 5.66 -4.23
C SER A 49 21.99 5.17 -5.33
N THR A 50 23.27 5.55 -5.29
CA THR A 50 24.28 5.11 -6.26
C THR A 50 24.71 3.66 -6.05
N LYS A 51 24.78 3.20 -4.80
CA LYS A 51 25.20 1.83 -4.47
C LYS A 51 24.05 0.84 -4.54
N PHE A 52 22.85 1.26 -4.14
CA PHE A 52 21.66 0.42 -4.02
C PHE A 52 20.43 1.09 -4.66
N PRO A 53 20.43 1.34 -5.99
CA PRO A 53 19.41 2.17 -6.63
C PRO A 53 18.00 1.58 -6.50
N LEU A 54 17.85 0.26 -6.67
CA LEU A 54 16.55 -0.40 -6.57
C LEU A 54 15.99 -0.39 -5.14
N GLN A 55 16.84 -0.67 -4.16
CA GLN A 55 16.46 -0.64 -2.74
C GLN A 55 16.07 0.77 -2.30
N PHE A 56 16.86 1.79 -2.71
CA PHE A 56 16.53 3.19 -2.49
C PHE A 56 15.17 3.55 -3.09
N PHE A 57 14.96 3.20 -4.36
CA PHE A 57 13.70 3.50 -5.06
C PHE A 57 12.49 2.87 -4.38
N CYS A 58 12.58 1.60 -3.99
CA CYS A 58 11.49 0.90 -3.31
C CYS A 58 11.25 1.46 -1.91
N THR A 59 12.30 1.67 -1.11
CA THR A 59 12.17 2.22 0.24
C THR A 59 11.57 3.61 0.21
N PHE A 60 12.08 4.49 -0.66
CA PHE A 60 11.58 5.84 -0.80
C PHE A 60 10.15 5.85 -1.35
N GLY A 61 9.82 5.01 -2.34
CA GLY A 61 8.46 4.86 -2.85
C GLY A 61 7.43 4.45 -1.78
N ILE A 62 7.82 3.61 -0.83
CA ILE A 62 6.95 3.25 0.30
C ILE A 62 6.80 4.43 1.27
N LEU A 63 7.86 5.15 1.55
CA LEU A 63 7.84 6.29 2.46
C LEU A 63 6.99 7.45 1.91
N GLN A 64 6.86 7.58 0.57
CA GLN A 64 6.04 8.62 -0.06
C GLN A 64 4.55 8.52 0.24
N VAL A 65 4.05 7.40 0.75
CA VAL A 65 2.64 7.25 1.11
C VAL A 65 2.20 8.32 2.11
N TYR A 66 3.00 8.61 3.13
CA TYR A 66 2.63 9.55 4.19
C TYR A 66 2.54 11.01 3.70
N PRO A 67 3.60 11.58 3.09
CA PRO A 67 3.53 12.96 2.59
C PRO A 67 2.51 13.11 1.46
N PHE A 68 2.35 12.09 0.62
CA PHE A 68 1.41 12.14 -0.49
C PHE A 68 -0.07 12.10 -0.02
N PHE A 69 -0.42 11.22 0.94
CA PHE A 69 -1.76 11.20 1.53
C PHE A 69 -2.09 12.54 2.21
N SER A 70 -1.15 13.10 2.98
CA SER A 70 -1.32 14.41 3.61
C SER A 70 -1.50 15.53 2.58
N LEU A 71 -0.73 15.50 1.48
CA LEU A 71 -0.85 16.50 0.42
C LEU A 71 -2.18 16.37 -0.32
N MET A 72 -2.62 15.16 -0.66
CA MET A 72 -3.91 14.93 -1.33
C MET A 72 -5.08 15.30 -0.43
N ALA A 73 -5.01 14.98 0.86
CA ALA A 73 -6.00 15.40 1.85
C ALA A 73 -6.10 16.95 1.93
N LEU A 74 -4.96 17.64 1.96
CA LEU A 74 -4.93 19.09 1.93
C LEU A 74 -5.53 19.68 0.64
N ILE A 75 -5.22 19.11 -0.53
CA ILE A 75 -5.82 19.52 -1.81
C ILE A 75 -7.33 19.35 -1.77
N GLY A 76 -7.84 18.22 -1.27
CA GLY A 76 -9.28 17.98 -1.12
C GLY A 76 -9.97 18.97 -0.17
N MET A 77 -9.27 19.44 0.90
CA MET A 77 -9.79 20.51 1.78
C MET A 77 -9.83 21.88 1.11
N ILE A 78 -8.79 22.23 0.33
CA ILE A 78 -8.70 23.54 -0.33
C ILE A 78 -9.63 23.60 -1.54
N VAL A 79 -9.71 22.52 -2.31
CA VAL A 79 -10.50 22.45 -3.55
C VAL A 79 -11.47 21.28 -3.43
N PRO A 80 -12.68 21.48 -2.87
CA PRO A 80 -13.65 20.39 -2.66
C PRO A 80 -13.96 19.60 -3.93
N ARG A 81 -14.05 20.24 -5.08
CA ARG A 81 -14.26 19.57 -6.39
C ARG A 81 -13.13 18.65 -6.82
N ALA A 82 -11.93 18.80 -6.25
CA ALA A 82 -10.79 17.93 -6.52
C ALA A 82 -10.71 16.72 -5.57
N HIS A 83 -11.68 16.59 -4.64
CA HIS A 83 -11.63 15.56 -3.60
C HIS A 83 -11.54 14.14 -4.16
N GLU A 84 -12.40 13.80 -5.11
CA GLU A 84 -12.42 12.47 -5.75
C GLU A 84 -11.10 12.17 -6.50
N LEU A 85 -10.55 13.17 -7.20
CA LEU A 85 -9.25 13.04 -7.87
C LEU A 85 -8.11 12.87 -6.85
N ALA A 86 -8.17 13.59 -5.74
CA ALA A 86 -7.18 13.50 -4.68
C ALA A 86 -7.23 12.12 -4.00
N GLU A 87 -8.42 11.60 -3.71
CA GLU A 87 -8.62 10.26 -3.16
C GLU A 87 -8.12 9.17 -4.11
N PHE A 88 -8.53 9.22 -5.38
CA PHE A 88 -8.04 8.30 -6.42
C PHE A 88 -6.50 8.31 -6.51
N SER A 89 -5.89 9.50 -6.45
CA SER A 89 -4.44 9.65 -6.52
C SER A 89 -3.74 9.01 -5.30
N ALA A 90 -4.27 9.23 -4.09
CA ALA A 90 -3.75 8.64 -2.86
C ALA A 90 -3.84 7.11 -2.89
N GLU A 91 -4.97 6.57 -3.28
CA GLU A 91 -5.20 5.12 -3.41
C GLU A 91 -4.36 4.47 -4.52
N SER A 92 -4.10 5.21 -5.60
CA SER A 92 -3.19 4.78 -6.66
C SER A 92 -1.77 4.61 -6.16
N LEU A 93 -1.28 5.52 -5.32
CA LEU A 93 0.03 5.35 -4.68
C LEU A 93 0.02 4.20 -3.67
N GLU A 94 -1.07 4.02 -2.92
CA GLU A 94 -1.20 2.89 -1.99
C GLU A 94 -1.03 1.54 -2.71
N CYS A 95 -1.70 1.33 -3.83
CA CYS A 95 -1.57 0.07 -4.56
C CYS A 95 -0.18 -0.14 -5.16
N LEU A 96 0.48 0.92 -5.63
CA LEU A 96 1.87 0.86 -6.09
C LEU A 96 2.84 0.48 -4.97
N THR A 97 2.52 0.86 -3.73
CA THR A 97 3.34 0.53 -2.56
C THR A 97 3.42 -0.98 -2.31
N PHE A 98 2.41 -1.76 -2.67
CA PHE A 98 2.50 -3.23 -2.65
C PHE A 98 3.60 -3.74 -3.60
N LEU A 99 3.71 -3.15 -4.79
CA LEU A 99 4.76 -3.51 -5.74
C LEU A 99 6.15 -3.11 -5.22
N PHE A 100 6.26 -1.91 -4.64
CA PHE A 100 7.52 -1.47 -4.03
C PHE A 100 7.93 -2.39 -2.88
N PHE A 101 6.97 -2.80 -2.06
CA PHE A 101 7.23 -3.70 -0.94
C PHE A 101 7.65 -5.10 -1.41
N LEU A 102 6.95 -5.68 -2.40
CA LEU A 102 7.36 -6.92 -3.04
C LEU A 102 8.79 -6.81 -3.60
N ARG A 103 9.08 -5.75 -4.34
CA ARG A 103 10.41 -5.50 -4.91
C ARG A 103 11.48 -5.35 -3.84
N LEU A 104 11.16 -4.69 -2.73
CA LEU A 104 12.06 -4.54 -1.59
C LEU A 104 12.38 -5.91 -0.97
N CYS A 105 11.37 -6.76 -0.74
CA CYS A 105 11.57 -8.13 -0.24
C CYS A 105 12.48 -8.94 -1.18
N LEU A 106 12.21 -8.89 -2.48
CA LEU A 106 13.03 -9.59 -3.48
C LEU A 106 14.48 -9.07 -3.53
N THR A 107 14.67 -7.75 -3.33
CA THR A 107 16.01 -7.15 -3.31
C THR A 107 16.81 -7.62 -2.09
N TYR A 108 16.17 -7.78 -0.94
CA TYR A 108 16.81 -8.33 0.26
C TYR A 108 17.19 -9.81 0.11
N LEU A 109 16.48 -10.55 -0.72
CA LEU A 109 16.76 -11.96 -1.04
C LEU A 109 17.74 -12.15 -2.23
N GLY A 110 18.41 -11.07 -2.66
CA GLY A 110 19.36 -11.14 -3.78
C GLY A 110 18.73 -11.07 -5.17
N GLY A 111 17.45 -10.70 -5.26
CA GLY A 111 16.70 -10.53 -6.51
C GLY A 111 15.84 -11.74 -6.88
N LYS A 112 15.02 -11.56 -7.92
CA LYS A 112 13.99 -12.54 -8.33
C LYS A 112 14.54 -13.94 -8.67
N LYS A 113 15.73 -14.02 -9.27
CA LYS A 113 16.35 -15.32 -9.63
C LYS A 113 16.84 -16.05 -8.39
N ALA A 114 17.58 -15.36 -7.52
CA ALA A 114 18.06 -15.91 -6.27
C ALA A 114 16.90 -16.34 -5.35
N THR A 115 15.88 -15.49 -5.20
CA THR A 115 14.68 -15.84 -4.42
C THR A 115 14.03 -17.14 -4.87
N LYS A 116 13.90 -17.35 -6.19
CA LYS A 116 13.32 -18.59 -6.73
C LYS A 116 14.17 -19.81 -6.41
N SER A 117 15.49 -19.71 -6.52
CA SER A 117 16.41 -20.79 -6.23
C SER A 117 16.41 -21.13 -4.73
N ILE A 118 16.46 -20.11 -3.87
CA ILE A 118 16.51 -20.28 -2.41
C ILE A 118 15.21 -20.87 -1.85
N LEU A 119 14.06 -20.42 -2.34
CA LEU A 119 12.75 -20.85 -1.82
C LEU A 119 12.25 -22.14 -2.47
N GLU A 120 12.85 -22.62 -3.57
CA GLU A 120 12.40 -23.83 -4.26
C GLU A 120 12.56 -25.06 -3.36
N GLY A 121 11.43 -25.74 -3.09
CA GLY A 121 11.41 -26.92 -2.22
C GLY A 121 11.26 -26.65 -0.72
N SER A 122 11.24 -25.39 -0.27
CA SER A 122 10.95 -25.02 1.12
C SER A 122 9.50 -25.37 1.47
N ASP A 123 9.25 -25.74 2.72
CA ASP A 123 7.89 -25.97 3.19
C ASP A 123 7.16 -24.64 3.37
N MET A 124 5.98 -24.54 2.77
CA MET A 124 5.12 -23.39 2.86
C MET A 124 3.80 -23.77 3.52
N HIS A 125 3.42 -22.99 4.53
CA HIS A 125 2.08 -23.08 5.11
C HIS A 125 1.08 -22.28 4.27
N ILE A 126 -0.01 -22.94 3.82
CA ILE A 126 -1.08 -22.27 3.06
C ILE A 126 -1.91 -21.35 3.97
N ASN A 127 -1.96 -21.62 5.26
CA ASN A 127 -2.69 -20.87 6.27
C ASN A 127 -2.00 -19.55 6.69
N VAL A 128 -1.41 -18.84 5.72
CA VAL A 128 -0.86 -17.50 5.94
C VAL A 128 -1.95 -16.42 5.92
N PRO A 129 -1.77 -15.29 6.62
CA PRO A 129 -2.72 -14.19 6.53
C PRO A 129 -3.03 -13.80 5.08
N PRO A 130 -4.29 -13.53 4.75
CA PRO A 130 -5.48 -13.47 5.59
C PRO A 130 -6.21 -14.81 5.79
N LEU A 131 -5.73 -15.92 5.23
CA LEU A 131 -6.35 -17.26 5.31
C LEU A 131 -5.97 -18.04 6.58
N CYS A 132 -5.48 -17.38 7.61
CA CYS A 132 -5.05 -18.00 8.87
C CYS A 132 -6.16 -18.81 9.59
N CYS A 133 -7.44 -18.57 9.26
CA CYS A 133 -8.57 -19.33 9.79
C CYS A 133 -8.68 -20.76 9.22
N LEU A 134 -8.01 -21.05 8.11
CA LEU A 134 -8.03 -22.34 7.44
C LEU A 134 -6.91 -23.26 7.95
N VAL A 135 -6.89 -23.50 9.26
CA VAL A 135 -5.87 -24.32 9.95
C VAL A 135 -5.78 -25.76 9.40
N CYS A 136 -6.83 -26.23 8.72
CA CYS A 136 -6.91 -27.59 8.17
C CYS A 136 -6.12 -27.79 6.86
N LEU A 137 -5.55 -26.73 6.28
CA LEU A 137 -4.83 -26.86 5.02
C LEU A 137 -3.41 -27.39 5.25
N PRO A 138 -2.98 -28.41 4.47
CA PRO A 138 -1.66 -28.98 4.60
C PRO A 138 -0.55 -28.01 4.15
N SER A 139 0.64 -28.18 4.67
CA SER A 139 1.83 -27.52 4.12
C SER A 139 2.10 -28.02 2.70
N VAL A 140 2.45 -27.12 1.80
CA VAL A 140 2.80 -27.43 0.41
C VAL A 140 4.21 -26.98 0.14
N LYS A 141 4.95 -27.74 -0.66
CA LYS A 141 6.30 -27.32 -1.08
C LYS A 141 6.22 -26.10 -1.99
N PHE A 142 6.99 -25.08 -1.65
CA PHE A 142 7.09 -23.87 -2.45
C PHE A 142 7.66 -24.22 -3.82
N SER A 143 6.91 -23.88 -4.87
CA SER A 143 7.29 -24.15 -6.24
C SER A 143 7.48 -22.84 -7.01
N ARG A 144 8.29 -22.91 -8.06
CA ARG A 144 8.47 -21.78 -9.00
C ARG A 144 7.15 -21.28 -9.59
N LYS A 145 6.17 -22.19 -9.82
CA LYS A 145 4.83 -21.82 -10.32
C LYS A 145 4.05 -21.03 -9.28
N PHE A 146 4.15 -21.45 -8.01
CA PHE A 146 3.49 -20.76 -6.91
C PHE A 146 4.05 -19.34 -6.69
N PHE A 147 5.37 -19.18 -6.79
CA PHE A 147 5.99 -17.84 -6.73
C PHE A 147 5.45 -16.91 -7.82
N ILE A 148 5.37 -17.39 -9.07
CA ILE A 148 4.82 -16.61 -10.19
C ILE A 148 3.34 -16.27 -9.93
N PHE A 149 2.58 -17.20 -9.37
CA PHE A 149 1.18 -16.98 -9.01
C PHE A 149 1.03 -15.89 -7.94
N CYS A 150 1.80 -15.94 -6.86
CA CYS A 150 1.80 -14.88 -5.83
C CYS A 150 2.16 -13.51 -6.40
N GLU A 151 3.19 -13.45 -7.23
CA GLU A 151 3.59 -12.22 -7.92
C GLU A 151 2.46 -11.71 -8.83
N PHE A 152 1.83 -12.60 -9.58
CA PHE A 152 0.70 -12.28 -10.46
C PHE A 152 -0.49 -11.69 -9.69
N LEU A 153 -0.83 -12.23 -8.53
CA LEU A 153 -1.94 -11.70 -7.71
C LEU A 153 -1.71 -10.23 -7.27
N ILE A 154 -0.46 -9.89 -6.94
CA ILE A 154 -0.10 -8.52 -6.54
C ILE A 154 -0.19 -7.57 -7.74
N TYR A 155 0.32 -7.98 -8.91
CA TYR A 155 0.20 -7.19 -10.14
C TYR A 155 -1.25 -7.04 -10.57
N LEU A 156 -2.04 -8.11 -10.48
CA LEU A 156 -3.46 -8.11 -10.82
C LEU A 156 -4.22 -7.06 -10.00
N TYR A 157 -4.06 -7.07 -8.68
CA TYR A 157 -4.66 -6.06 -7.81
C TYR A 157 -4.27 -4.65 -8.23
N THR A 158 -2.97 -4.40 -8.45
CA THR A 158 -2.47 -3.07 -8.81
C THR A 158 -3.05 -2.57 -10.12
N VAL A 159 -3.07 -3.42 -11.16
CA VAL A 159 -3.62 -3.05 -12.47
C VAL A 159 -5.12 -2.78 -12.38
N PHE A 160 -5.87 -3.66 -11.72
CA PHE A 160 -7.32 -3.49 -11.57
C PHE A 160 -7.65 -2.26 -10.73
N ARG A 161 -6.89 -1.98 -9.65
CA ARG A 161 -7.11 -0.78 -8.84
C ARG A 161 -6.93 0.50 -9.66
N LEU A 162 -5.88 0.58 -10.46
CA LEU A 162 -5.64 1.74 -11.33
C LEU A 162 -6.70 1.86 -12.42
N ALA A 163 -7.05 0.77 -13.08
CA ALA A 163 -8.01 0.77 -14.19
C ALA A 163 -9.44 1.08 -13.71
N LEU A 164 -9.91 0.41 -12.66
CA LEU A 164 -11.26 0.61 -12.13
C LEU A 164 -11.40 1.96 -11.44
N GLY A 165 -10.38 2.42 -10.69
CA GLY A 165 -10.40 3.74 -10.08
C GLY A 165 -10.40 4.87 -11.11
N PHE A 166 -9.63 4.72 -12.19
CA PHE A 166 -9.70 5.67 -13.31
C PHE A 166 -11.07 5.67 -14.00
N LEU A 167 -11.64 4.48 -14.22
CA LEU A 167 -12.98 4.36 -14.80
C LEU A 167 -14.05 4.99 -13.90
N GLU A 168 -13.96 4.77 -12.58
CA GLU A 168 -14.83 5.38 -11.60
C GLU A 168 -14.74 6.91 -11.63
N LEU A 169 -13.53 7.46 -11.67
CA LEU A 169 -13.30 8.90 -11.79
C LEU A 169 -13.92 9.48 -13.08
N VAL A 170 -13.76 8.80 -14.23
CA VAL A 170 -14.35 9.22 -15.50
C VAL A 170 -15.88 9.18 -15.43
N MET A 171 -16.46 8.12 -14.85
CA MET A 171 -17.92 7.99 -14.71
C MET A 171 -18.51 9.06 -13.78
N LEU A 172 -17.79 9.46 -12.74
CA LEU A 172 -18.21 10.53 -11.84
C LEU A 172 -18.16 11.90 -12.52
N THR A 173 -17.13 12.17 -13.33
CA THR A 173 -17.01 13.45 -14.06
C THR A 173 -18.04 13.57 -15.18
N ASP A 174 -18.30 12.50 -15.92
CA ASP A 174 -19.26 12.46 -17.01
C ASP A 174 -20.70 12.62 -16.48
N ALA A 175 -21.03 11.97 -15.37
CA ALA A 175 -22.33 12.09 -14.73
C ALA A 175 -22.64 13.51 -14.24
N ALA A 176 -21.63 14.31 -13.93
CA ALA A 176 -21.79 15.69 -13.48
C ALA A 176 -22.08 16.69 -14.64
N GLU A 177 -21.61 16.40 -15.87
CA GLU A 177 -21.71 17.33 -17.01
C GLU A 177 -22.93 17.12 -17.90
N GLU A 178 -23.37 15.87 -18.15
CA GLU A 178 -24.29 15.58 -19.26
C GLU A 178 -25.79 15.55 -18.90
N PHE A 179 -26.22 15.34 -17.66
CA PHE A 179 -27.63 15.04 -17.38
C PHE A 179 -28.23 15.74 -16.17
N PRO A 180 -28.40 17.07 -16.18
CA PRO A 180 -29.12 17.75 -15.09
C PRO A 180 -30.60 17.34 -14.98
N HIS A 181 -31.17 16.68 -16.00
CA HIS A 181 -32.57 16.27 -16.02
C HIS A 181 -32.82 14.77 -15.74
N LEU A 182 -31.78 13.90 -15.75
CA LEU A 182 -31.88 12.44 -15.50
C LEU A 182 -31.38 12.02 -14.12
N GLU A 183 -31.33 12.93 -13.19
CA GLU A 183 -30.69 12.91 -11.90
C GLU A 183 -30.85 11.61 -11.05
N LYS A 184 -32.05 11.07 -10.98
CA LYS A 184 -32.31 9.90 -10.12
C LYS A 184 -31.82 8.56 -10.69
N GLY A 185 -31.84 8.42 -12.01
CA GLY A 185 -31.45 7.16 -12.67
C GLY A 185 -29.93 6.97 -12.71
N THR A 186 -29.20 8.04 -13.03
CA THR A 186 -27.74 8.02 -13.22
C THR A 186 -27.03 7.83 -11.88
N HIS A 187 -27.43 8.51 -10.82
CA HIS A 187 -26.89 8.33 -9.47
C HIS A 187 -27.05 6.91 -8.94
N VAL A 188 -28.17 6.24 -9.23
CA VAL A 188 -28.40 4.84 -8.83
C VAL A 188 -27.49 3.87 -9.59
N ILE A 189 -27.25 4.12 -10.87
CA ILE A 189 -26.39 3.27 -11.71
C ILE A 189 -24.93 3.47 -11.32
N THR A 190 -24.49 4.72 -11.17
CA THR A 190 -23.11 5.05 -10.75
C THR A 190 -22.81 4.51 -9.34
N GLY A 191 -23.75 4.65 -8.39
CA GLY A 191 -23.59 4.11 -7.04
C GLY A 191 -23.52 2.57 -7.00
N LYS A 192 -24.32 1.88 -7.82
CA LYS A 192 -24.24 0.40 -7.95
C LYS A 192 -22.93 -0.03 -8.61
N PHE A 193 -22.49 0.67 -9.63
CA PHE A 193 -21.23 0.38 -10.31
C PHE A 193 -20.05 0.56 -9.35
N SER A 194 -19.97 1.68 -8.63
CA SER A 194 -18.97 1.95 -7.61
C SER A 194 -18.95 0.84 -6.53
N ALA A 195 -20.10 0.45 -6.01
CA ALA A 195 -20.19 -0.63 -5.02
C ALA A 195 -19.64 -1.97 -5.55
N VAL A 196 -19.90 -2.31 -6.81
CA VAL A 196 -19.36 -3.52 -7.46
C VAL A 196 -17.84 -3.41 -7.61
N CYS A 197 -17.34 -2.26 -8.06
CA CYS A 197 -15.91 -2.00 -8.21
C CYS A 197 -15.18 -2.13 -6.86
N HIS A 198 -15.68 -1.48 -5.81
CA HIS A 198 -15.10 -1.56 -4.47
C HIS A 198 -15.12 -3.00 -3.91
N THR A 199 -16.20 -3.75 -4.12
CA THR A 199 -16.28 -5.16 -3.70
C THR A 199 -15.24 -6.01 -4.43
N LEU A 200 -15.11 -5.84 -5.75
CA LEU A 200 -14.11 -6.55 -6.54
C LEU A 200 -12.70 -6.21 -6.09
N LEU A 201 -12.41 -4.93 -5.88
CA LEU A 201 -11.10 -4.46 -5.40
C LEU A 201 -10.76 -4.98 -4.02
N LEU A 202 -11.74 -5.11 -3.11
CA LEU A 202 -11.54 -5.70 -1.79
C LEU A 202 -11.14 -7.18 -1.90
N VAL A 203 -11.80 -7.94 -2.78
CA VAL A 203 -11.45 -9.35 -3.05
C VAL A 203 -10.04 -9.46 -3.63
N LEU A 204 -9.69 -8.61 -4.60
CA LEU A 204 -8.36 -8.59 -5.20
C LEU A 204 -7.27 -8.17 -4.20
N LEU A 205 -7.56 -7.21 -3.31
CA LEU A 205 -6.67 -6.83 -2.21
C LEU A 205 -6.39 -8.02 -1.29
N PHE A 206 -7.43 -8.79 -0.95
CA PHE A 206 -7.29 -9.99 -0.14
C PHE A 206 -6.33 -11.00 -0.78
N PHE A 207 -6.44 -11.23 -2.09
CA PHE A 207 -5.53 -12.10 -2.82
C PHE A 207 -4.11 -11.52 -2.93
N ALA A 208 -3.96 -10.20 -3.09
CA ALA A 208 -2.64 -9.56 -3.12
C ALA A 208 -1.91 -9.68 -1.78
N VAL A 209 -2.63 -9.47 -0.67
CA VAL A 209 -2.08 -9.67 0.69
C VAL A 209 -1.70 -11.13 0.91
N TYR A 210 -2.51 -12.08 0.44
CA TYR A 210 -2.20 -13.50 0.50
C TYR A 210 -0.91 -13.84 -0.27
N GLY A 211 -0.79 -13.35 -1.51
CA GLY A 211 0.41 -13.55 -2.33
C GLY A 211 1.69 -12.99 -1.67
N LEU A 212 1.60 -11.78 -1.09
CA LEU A 212 2.72 -11.16 -0.39
C LEU A 212 3.09 -11.92 0.89
N SER A 213 2.07 -12.31 1.69
CA SER A 213 2.27 -13.10 2.90
C SER A 213 2.88 -14.46 2.62
N GLY A 214 2.48 -15.12 1.53
CA GLY A 214 3.03 -16.40 1.11
C GLY A 214 4.54 -16.32 0.80
N ILE A 215 4.95 -15.30 0.05
CA ILE A 215 6.37 -15.06 -0.23
C ILE A 215 7.13 -14.73 1.07
N TYR A 216 6.56 -13.87 1.92
CA TYR A 216 7.19 -13.48 3.17
C TYR A 216 7.38 -14.66 4.12
N HIS A 217 6.33 -15.44 4.42
CA HIS A 217 6.43 -16.55 5.36
C HIS A 217 7.40 -17.65 4.90
N THR A 218 7.46 -17.90 3.59
CA THR A 218 8.46 -18.86 3.06
C THR A 218 9.89 -18.35 3.23
N ALA A 219 10.08 -17.02 3.20
CA ALA A 219 11.39 -16.38 3.35
C ALA A 219 11.61 -15.81 4.78
N GLU A 220 10.77 -16.16 5.75
CA GLU A 220 10.73 -15.51 7.07
C GLU A 220 12.07 -15.57 7.79
N GLU A 221 12.72 -16.73 7.82
CA GLU A 221 14.01 -16.90 8.49
C GLU A 221 15.09 -15.97 7.89
N LEU A 222 15.11 -15.85 6.58
CA LEU A 222 16.07 -15.02 5.85
C LEU A 222 15.78 -13.50 6.03
N LEU A 223 14.51 -13.15 6.15
CA LEU A 223 14.04 -11.75 6.25
C LEU A 223 13.89 -11.25 7.69
N LYS A 224 13.96 -12.15 8.69
CA LYS A 224 13.75 -11.83 10.12
C LYS A 224 14.63 -10.67 10.59
N ASN A 225 15.91 -10.69 10.26
CA ASN A 225 16.88 -9.67 10.66
C ASN A 225 16.65 -8.31 9.98
N ARG A 226 15.83 -8.24 8.93
CA ARG A 226 15.50 -7.01 8.19
C ARG A 226 14.25 -6.30 8.68
N GLY A 227 13.56 -6.86 9.67
CA GLY A 227 12.36 -6.27 10.27
C GLY A 227 11.22 -6.03 9.28
N ILE A 228 11.10 -6.86 8.24
CA ILE A 228 10.14 -6.71 7.13
C ILE A 228 8.70 -6.63 7.64
N VAL A 229 8.33 -7.44 8.64
CA VAL A 229 6.97 -7.38 9.23
C VAL A 229 6.68 -6.00 9.80
N LYS A 230 7.64 -5.43 10.56
CA LYS A 230 7.47 -4.10 11.17
C LYS A 230 7.30 -3.02 10.11
N LYS A 231 8.08 -3.11 9.03
CA LYS A 231 8.00 -2.20 7.88
C LYS A 231 6.65 -2.29 7.18
N PHE A 232 6.18 -3.50 6.91
CA PHE A 232 4.87 -3.73 6.31
C PHE A 232 3.74 -3.25 7.22
N LEU A 233 3.82 -3.59 8.52
CA LEU A 233 2.79 -3.28 9.49
C LEU A 233 2.58 -1.77 9.66
N VAL A 234 3.66 -0.98 9.77
CA VAL A 234 3.58 0.48 9.93
C VAL A 234 2.87 1.13 8.75
N TYR A 235 3.23 0.74 7.53
CA TYR A 235 2.56 1.20 6.32
C TYR A 235 1.09 0.76 6.31
N LYS A 236 0.83 -0.51 6.61
CA LYS A 236 -0.53 -1.09 6.50
C LYS A 236 -1.47 -0.61 7.60
N ILE A 237 -0.99 -0.40 8.82
CA ILE A 237 -1.80 0.19 9.88
C ILE A 237 -2.24 1.61 9.50
N PHE A 238 -1.34 2.44 8.98
CA PHE A 238 -1.69 3.79 8.54
C PHE A 238 -2.81 3.76 7.49
N THR A 239 -2.65 3.02 6.39
CA THR A 239 -3.66 2.95 5.33
C THR A 239 -4.96 2.31 5.81
N LEU A 240 -4.90 1.36 6.73
CA LEU A 240 -6.06 0.71 7.32
C LEU A 240 -6.86 1.69 8.20
N VAL A 241 -6.19 2.47 9.04
CA VAL A 241 -6.83 3.48 9.90
C VAL A 241 -7.55 4.52 9.05
N VAL A 242 -6.92 5.05 8.00
CA VAL A 242 -7.53 5.98 7.05
C VAL A 242 -8.82 5.38 6.44
N LYS A 243 -8.80 4.12 6.02
CA LYS A 243 -9.99 3.45 5.44
C LYS A 243 -11.09 3.22 6.48
N PHE A 244 -10.75 2.79 7.69
CA PHE A 244 -11.74 2.62 8.76
C PHE A 244 -12.41 3.93 9.16
N GLN A 245 -11.65 5.01 9.23
CA GLN A 245 -12.20 6.33 9.52
C GLN A 245 -13.22 6.75 8.45
N SER A 246 -12.91 6.58 7.17
CA SER A 246 -13.84 6.88 6.07
C SER A 246 -15.17 6.14 6.26
N VAL A 247 -15.12 4.84 6.56
CA VAL A 247 -16.34 4.03 6.81
C VAL A 247 -17.11 4.53 8.03
N ILE A 248 -16.43 4.87 9.12
CA ILE A 248 -17.06 5.39 10.35
C ILE A 248 -17.75 6.72 10.07
N PHE A 249 -17.07 7.66 9.43
CA PHE A 249 -17.63 8.97 9.14
C PHE A 249 -18.82 8.91 8.17
N ILE A 250 -18.75 8.10 7.12
CA ILE A 250 -19.88 7.85 6.21
C ILE A 250 -21.07 7.25 6.98
N SER A 251 -20.83 6.30 7.88
CA SER A 251 -21.88 5.72 8.71
C SER A 251 -22.53 6.76 9.64
N LEU A 252 -21.75 7.66 10.23
CA LEU A 252 -22.26 8.74 11.11
C LEU A 252 -23.15 9.74 10.35
N ILE A 253 -22.84 10.02 9.08
CA ILE A 253 -23.72 10.82 8.21
C ILE A 253 -25.01 10.07 7.95
N HIS A 254 -24.91 8.80 7.54
CA HIS A 254 -26.07 7.99 7.15
C HIS A 254 -27.08 7.82 8.30
N HIS A 255 -26.61 7.78 9.53
CA HIS A 255 -27.44 7.71 10.74
C HIS A 255 -27.85 9.08 11.29
N ASP A 256 -27.63 10.18 10.55
CA ASP A 256 -27.96 11.56 10.92
C ASP A 256 -27.40 12.00 12.30
N VAL A 257 -26.30 11.34 12.71
CA VAL A 257 -25.58 11.72 13.94
C VAL A 257 -24.88 13.07 13.75
N ILE A 258 -24.35 13.28 12.54
CA ILE A 258 -23.72 14.53 12.08
C ILE A 258 -24.67 15.16 11.04
N GLY A 259 -25.90 15.46 11.45
CA GLY A 259 -26.92 16.01 10.54
C GLY A 259 -26.95 17.54 10.57
N ASN A 260 -27.45 18.16 9.49
CA ASN A 260 -27.55 19.59 9.32
C ASN A 260 -28.45 20.26 10.39
N LYS A 261 -29.43 19.53 10.94
CA LYS A 261 -30.46 20.08 11.87
C LYS A 261 -29.96 20.30 13.30
N LYS A 262 -28.92 19.59 13.74
CA LYS A 262 -28.47 19.63 15.15
C LYS A 262 -27.44 20.74 15.46
N PHE A 263 -26.76 21.27 14.46
CA PHE A 263 -25.62 22.15 14.66
C PHE A 263 -25.84 23.59 14.18
N GLY A 264 -27.02 23.95 13.63
CA GLY A 264 -27.42 25.35 13.33
C GLY A 264 -26.54 26.03 12.25
N PHE A 265 -25.92 25.26 11.37
CA PHE A 265 -25.00 25.79 10.37
C PHE A 265 -25.72 26.24 9.10
N ASN A 266 -25.11 27.17 8.36
CA ASN A 266 -25.60 27.73 7.12
C ASN A 266 -25.77 26.67 6.01
N GLU A 267 -26.75 26.90 5.13
CA GLU A 267 -27.15 25.98 4.03
C GLU A 267 -26.04 25.63 3.03
N ILE A 268 -24.98 26.45 2.97
CA ILE A 268 -23.84 26.28 2.02
C ILE A 268 -22.93 25.08 2.38
N TRP A 269 -22.99 24.63 3.63
CA TRP A 269 -22.11 23.58 4.14
C TRP A 269 -22.87 22.28 4.35
N SER A 270 -22.86 21.42 3.34
CA SER A 270 -23.44 20.08 3.48
C SER A 270 -22.72 19.28 4.57
N ALA A 271 -23.45 18.39 5.24
CA ALA A 271 -22.87 17.50 6.25
C ALA A 271 -21.71 16.67 5.67
N ASP A 272 -21.82 16.31 4.40
CA ASP A 272 -20.82 15.55 3.66
C ASP A 272 -19.50 16.33 3.53
N LEU A 273 -19.55 17.60 3.10
CA LEU A 273 -18.34 18.42 2.95
C LEU A 273 -17.60 18.62 4.29
N ARG A 274 -18.35 18.78 5.40
CA ARG A 274 -17.73 18.89 6.73
C ARG A 274 -17.02 17.61 7.14
N VAL A 275 -17.66 16.49 6.91
CA VAL A 275 -17.07 15.18 7.23
C VAL A 275 -15.84 14.92 6.39
N ARG A 276 -15.86 15.24 5.10
CA ARG A 276 -14.68 15.15 4.21
C ARG A 276 -13.51 16.01 4.74
N ASN A 277 -13.79 17.23 5.19
CA ASN A 277 -12.77 18.11 5.77
C ASN A 277 -12.22 17.57 7.11
N CYS A 278 -13.09 17.04 7.98
CA CYS A 278 -12.65 16.40 9.22
C CYS A 278 -11.79 15.18 8.95
N LEU A 279 -12.20 14.35 8.00
CA LEU A 279 -11.43 13.17 7.58
C LEU A 279 -10.07 13.56 6.99
N ALA A 280 -10.04 14.56 6.11
CA ALA A 280 -8.81 15.05 5.53
C ALA A 280 -7.83 15.62 6.59
N LEU A 281 -8.34 16.35 7.58
CA LEU A 281 -7.52 16.81 8.69
C LEU A 281 -7.02 15.63 9.53
N ALA A 282 -7.85 14.62 9.81
CA ALA A 282 -7.45 13.43 10.54
C ALA A 282 -6.31 12.69 9.81
N ILE A 283 -6.36 12.56 8.48
CA ILE A 283 -5.28 11.99 7.65
C ILE A 283 -3.98 12.77 7.83
N CYS A 284 -4.02 14.12 7.84
CA CYS A 284 -2.83 14.94 8.09
C CYS A 284 -2.24 14.71 9.49
N VAL A 285 -3.11 14.61 10.51
CA VAL A 285 -2.70 14.31 11.90
C VAL A 285 -2.05 12.93 11.99
N GLU A 286 -2.66 11.92 11.41
CA GLU A 286 -2.12 10.56 11.42
C GLU A 286 -0.79 10.45 10.68
N ALA A 287 -0.68 11.10 9.52
CA ALA A 287 0.54 11.09 8.74
C ALA A 287 1.73 11.70 9.50
N ILE A 288 1.51 12.78 10.28
CA ILE A 288 2.59 13.42 11.06
C ILE A 288 3.11 12.51 12.19
N PHE A 289 2.28 11.61 12.72
CA PHE A 289 2.71 10.62 13.72
C PHE A 289 3.27 9.34 13.08
N ALA A 290 2.64 8.88 12.00
CA ALA A 290 3.02 7.63 11.33
C ALA A 290 4.34 7.75 10.56
N PHE A 291 4.62 8.91 9.95
CA PHE A 291 5.81 9.09 9.13
C PHE A 291 7.12 9.00 9.92
N PRO A 292 7.32 9.67 11.08
CA PRO A 292 8.51 9.48 11.89
C PRO A 292 8.69 8.03 12.37
N LEU A 293 7.58 7.35 12.67
CA LEU A 293 7.61 5.94 13.03
C LEU A 293 8.08 5.08 11.86
N ALA A 294 7.60 5.35 10.65
CA ALA A 294 8.06 4.69 9.43
C ALA A 294 9.54 4.92 9.19
N LEU A 295 10.04 6.16 9.32
CA LEU A 295 11.44 6.51 9.17
C LEU A 295 12.36 5.77 10.15
N LYS A 296 11.85 5.42 11.34
CA LYS A 296 12.59 4.60 12.31
C LYS A 296 12.78 3.16 11.83
N PHE A 297 11.78 2.58 11.14
CA PHE A 297 11.84 1.20 10.65
C PHE A 297 12.51 1.09 9.28
N TYR A 298 12.41 2.14 8.45
CA TYR A 298 13.12 2.24 7.17
C TYR A 298 14.43 3.00 7.35
N ASN A 299 15.34 2.42 8.15
CA ASN A 299 16.61 3.06 8.46
C ASN A 299 17.65 2.87 7.34
N THR A 300 18.64 3.75 7.31
CA THR A 300 19.76 3.69 6.37
C THR A 300 20.68 2.49 6.56
N ASP A 301 20.64 1.83 7.72
CA ASP A 301 21.41 0.62 8.02
C ASP A 301 20.98 -0.59 7.17
N ASP A 302 19.77 -0.52 6.60
CA ASP A 302 19.24 -1.53 5.69
C ASP A 302 19.95 -1.59 4.33
N TYR A 303 20.66 -0.50 3.96
CA TYR A 303 21.43 -0.42 2.71
C TYR A 303 22.79 -1.14 2.75
N VAL A 304 23.10 -1.85 3.80
CA VAL A 304 24.29 -2.68 3.85
C VAL A 304 24.11 -3.86 2.89
N PRO A 305 25.12 -4.18 2.02
CA PRO A 305 25.09 -5.40 1.22
C PRO A 305 24.80 -6.56 2.18
N GLY A 306 23.68 -7.23 1.95
CA GLY A 306 23.22 -8.17 2.95
C GLY A 306 24.24 -9.29 3.12
N ASN A 307 24.61 -9.55 4.35
CA ASN A 307 25.26 -10.81 4.73
C ASN A 307 24.47 -12.01 4.20
N VAL A 308 23.17 -11.84 3.92
CA VAL A 308 22.32 -12.85 3.25
C VAL A 308 22.86 -13.24 1.88
N MET A 309 23.44 -12.30 1.11
CA MET A 309 24.00 -12.65 -0.19
C MET A 309 25.36 -13.38 -0.03
N GLN A 310 26.14 -13.06 1.01
CA GLN A 310 27.33 -13.81 1.38
C GLN A 310 26.97 -15.16 2.02
N GLU A 311 26.03 -15.20 2.96
CA GLU A 311 25.53 -16.44 3.55
C GLU A 311 24.88 -17.37 2.50
N VAL A 312 24.17 -16.83 1.50
CA VAL A 312 23.58 -17.63 0.42
C VAL A 312 24.65 -18.15 -0.53
N ILE A 313 25.65 -17.35 -0.85
CA ILE A 313 26.81 -17.81 -1.66
C ILE A 313 27.59 -18.87 -0.88
N GLU A 314 27.86 -18.65 0.39
CA GLU A 314 28.53 -19.62 1.27
C GLU A 314 27.72 -20.93 1.45
N LEU A 315 26.37 -20.83 1.53
CA LEU A 315 25.48 -21.99 1.59
C LEU A 315 25.40 -22.74 0.24
N GLU A 316 25.38 -22.02 -0.89
CA GLU A 316 25.45 -22.67 -2.21
C GLU A 316 26.79 -23.34 -2.44
N ASP A 317 27.91 -22.71 -2.09
CA ASP A 317 29.24 -23.30 -2.17
C ASP A 317 29.36 -24.53 -1.24
N THR A 318 28.88 -24.43 0.00
CA THR A 318 28.84 -25.54 0.95
C THR A 318 27.95 -26.70 0.46
N ARG A 319 26.80 -26.38 -0.17
CA ARG A 319 25.90 -27.38 -0.75
C ARG A 319 26.54 -28.08 -1.98
N HIS A 320 27.25 -27.33 -2.83
CA HIS A 320 27.97 -27.86 -3.94
C HIS A 320 29.12 -28.80 -3.47
N ASP A 321 29.83 -28.41 -2.41
CA ASP A 321 30.88 -29.23 -1.82
C ASP A 321 30.32 -30.51 -1.18
N ILE A 322 29.17 -30.43 -0.49
CA ILE A 322 28.50 -31.61 0.07
C ILE A 322 28.06 -32.57 -1.05
N VAL A 323 27.43 -32.03 -2.11
CA VAL A 323 26.98 -32.85 -3.25
C VAL A 323 28.17 -33.45 -4.00
N ALA A 324 29.27 -32.72 -4.19
CA ALA A 324 30.48 -33.22 -4.80
C ALA A 324 31.12 -34.36 -3.98
N ASN A 325 31.16 -34.21 -2.65
CA ASN A 325 31.67 -35.23 -1.75
C ASN A 325 30.79 -36.48 -1.69
N VAL A 326 29.46 -36.33 -1.71
CA VAL A 326 28.53 -37.48 -1.76
C VAL A 326 28.61 -38.21 -3.09
N VAL A 327 28.82 -37.51 -4.19
CA VAL A 327 29.02 -38.14 -5.51
C VAL A 327 30.37 -38.81 -5.59
N ALA A 328 31.41 -38.26 -4.97
CA ALA A 328 32.74 -38.88 -4.90
C ALA A 328 32.75 -40.17 -4.04
N ASP A 329 32.00 -40.19 -2.94
CA ASP A 329 31.87 -41.39 -2.08
C ASP A 329 30.98 -42.50 -2.69
N GLN A 330 30.21 -42.19 -3.73
CA GLN A 330 29.38 -43.17 -4.46
C GLN A 330 30.07 -43.78 -5.69
N GLN A 331 31.31 -43.44 -5.99
CA GLN A 331 32.06 -44.18 -6.99
C GLN A 331 32.42 -45.56 -6.44
N PRO A 332 31.90 -46.67 -7.01
CA PRO A 332 32.20 -48.00 -6.50
C PRO A 332 33.65 -48.32 -6.78
N GLU A 333 34.36 -48.77 -5.74
CA GLU A 333 35.62 -49.56 -5.85
C GLU A 333 35.36 -50.84 -6.61
N THR A 334 35.15 -50.74 -7.92
CA THR A 334 35.06 -51.90 -8.80
C THR A 334 35.88 -51.68 -10.04
N MET A 335 37.17 -51.94 -9.94
CA MET A 335 37.94 -52.47 -11.09
C MET A 335 39.40 -52.77 -10.71
N ASP A 336 39.59 -53.66 -9.77
CA ASP A 336 40.94 -54.23 -9.64
C ASP A 336 40.95 -55.72 -9.21
N THR A 337 40.09 -56.56 -9.79
CA THR A 337 40.15 -58.00 -9.59
C THR A 337 39.67 -58.76 -10.81
N ILE A 338 40.30 -58.53 -11.98
CA ILE A 338 40.37 -59.54 -13.08
C ILE A 338 41.70 -59.36 -13.80
N LYS A 339 42.75 -59.86 -13.21
CA LYS A 339 43.97 -60.33 -13.90
C LYS A 339 44.75 -61.28 -12.96
N ALA A 340 44.35 -62.55 -12.94
CA ALA A 340 45.22 -63.71 -12.66
C ALA A 340 44.59 -64.94 -13.30
#